data_400be1ff197eb56fa246869a01ceed09
#
_entry.id   400be1ff197eb56fa246869a01ceed09
#
_cell.length_a   1.000
_cell.length_b   1.000
_cell.length_c   1.000
_cell.angle_alpha   90.00
_cell.angle_beta   90.00
_cell.angle_gamma   90.00
#
_symmetry.space_group_name_H-M   'P 1'
#
loop_
_entity.id
_entity.type
_entity.pdbx_description
1 polymer ?
#
loop_
_entity_poly.entity_id
_entity_poly.type
_entity_poly.pdbx_seq_one_letter_code
_entity_poly.pdbx_strand_id
1 'polypeptide(L)'
;MLKLIKVNDFVTKALAYEQRPTLYKLGTYMNRKNGKYILCDCSGLIKGILWGYPDKGRYCSNGVPDVNANTMISKCCTGVTSDMSKLRKGMAVWLNGHIGIYCGDGVVVESSPRWENGIQRTYPKGCPVANKHKLNTRKWSKCGYLKWIDYTSTSDLTQVAKDVIKGKYGNGKKRIDNLTKAGYNYEEVQKIVNSLLK
;
A
#
# COMPACT_ATOMS: atom_id res chain seq x y z
N MET A 1 -10.99 16.02 -8.23
CA MET A 1 -9.74 15.66 -7.50
C MET A 1 -9.85 14.20 -7.05
N LEU A 2 -8.91 13.34 -7.38
CA LEU A 2 -8.89 11.94 -6.90
C LEU A 2 -8.69 11.97 -5.38
N LYS A 3 -9.60 11.34 -4.63
CA LYS A 3 -9.47 11.23 -3.18
C LYS A 3 -8.48 10.10 -2.87
N LEU A 4 -7.26 10.45 -2.45
CA LEU A 4 -6.27 9.48 -2.00
C LEU A 4 -6.72 8.81 -0.69
N ILE A 5 -6.40 7.54 -0.54
CA ILE A 5 -6.62 6.79 0.71
C ILE A 5 -5.35 6.92 1.57
N LYS A 6 -5.49 7.26 2.82
CA LYS A 6 -4.34 7.29 3.76
C LYS A 6 -3.73 5.89 3.87
N VAL A 7 -2.40 5.81 3.86
CA VAL A 7 -1.67 4.53 3.90
C VAL A 7 -2.08 3.66 5.10
N ASN A 8 -2.30 4.26 6.26
CA ASN A 8 -2.73 3.51 7.44
C ASN A 8 -4.12 2.89 7.26
N ASP A 9 -5.07 3.61 6.65
CA ASP A 9 -6.43 3.11 6.38
C ASP A 9 -6.38 1.96 5.37
N PHE A 10 -5.56 2.09 4.31
CA PHE A 10 -5.38 1.06 3.30
C PHE A 10 -4.82 -0.23 3.91
N VAL A 11 -3.75 -0.12 4.70
CA VAL A 11 -3.12 -1.28 5.35
C VAL A 11 -4.03 -1.89 6.42
N THR A 12 -4.72 -1.07 7.22
CA THR A 12 -5.69 -1.57 8.21
C THR A 12 -6.78 -2.40 7.55
N LYS A 13 -7.30 -1.95 6.40
CA LYS A 13 -8.28 -2.74 5.63
C LYS A 13 -7.69 -4.05 5.12
N ALA A 14 -6.48 -4.05 4.58
CA ALA A 14 -5.84 -5.27 4.10
C ALA A 14 -5.69 -6.31 5.23
N LEU A 15 -5.22 -5.88 6.40
CA LEU A 15 -5.09 -6.73 7.59
C LEU A 15 -6.46 -7.21 8.13
N ALA A 16 -7.50 -6.35 8.08
CA ALA A 16 -8.85 -6.73 8.49
C ALA A 16 -9.47 -7.79 7.56
N TYR A 17 -9.16 -7.73 6.27
CA TYR A 17 -9.67 -8.73 5.32
C TYR A 17 -8.94 -10.06 5.41
N GLU A 18 -7.69 -10.06 5.83
CA GLU A 18 -6.94 -11.29 6.13
C GLU A 18 -7.59 -12.09 7.27
N GLN A 19 -8.28 -11.43 8.21
CA GLN A 19 -9.02 -12.07 9.30
C GLN A 19 -10.43 -12.57 8.89
N ARG A 20 -10.86 -12.35 7.65
CA ARG A 20 -12.18 -12.78 7.16
C ARG A 20 -12.08 -14.10 6.39
N PRO A 21 -13.14 -14.91 6.36
CA PRO A 21 -13.19 -16.08 5.49
C PRO A 21 -13.12 -15.66 4.02
N THR A 22 -12.00 -15.98 3.35
CA THR A 22 -11.76 -15.65 1.95
C THR A 22 -11.29 -16.89 1.18
N LEU A 23 -11.53 -16.90 -0.14
CA LEU A 23 -10.98 -17.90 -1.05
C LEU A 23 -10.40 -17.18 -2.27
N TYR A 24 -9.28 -17.69 -2.76
CA TYR A 24 -8.72 -17.23 -4.02
C TYR A 24 -9.60 -17.67 -5.19
N LYS A 25 -9.96 -16.72 -6.04
CA LYS A 25 -10.59 -16.99 -7.33
C LYS A 25 -10.12 -15.95 -8.34
N LEU A 26 -9.50 -16.40 -9.43
CA LEU A 26 -9.04 -15.53 -10.50
C LEU A 26 -10.19 -14.70 -11.08
N GLY A 27 -9.93 -13.42 -11.38
CA GLY A 27 -10.91 -12.49 -11.94
C GLY A 27 -11.94 -11.97 -10.93
N THR A 28 -11.70 -12.14 -9.62
CA THR A 28 -12.56 -11.58 -8.58
C THR A 28 -11.83 -10.54 -7.72
N TYR A 29 -12.58 -9.56 -7.23
CA TYR A 29 -12.06 -8.41 -6.50
C TYR A 29 -12.88 -8.11 -5.24
N MET A 30 -13.24 -9.14 -4.48
CA MET A 30 -14.09 -9.07 -3.28
C MET A 30 -15.56 -8.73 -3.56
N ASN A 31 -15.97 -8.77 -4.84
CA ASN A 31 -17.32 -8.46 -5.32
C ASN A 31 -18.30 -9.64 -5.27
N ARG A 32 -17.82 -10.83 -4.95
CA ARG A 32 -18.62 -12.07 -4.92
C ARG A 32 -18.42 -12.83 -3.62
N LYS A 33 -19.42 -13.63 -3.27
CA LYS A 33 -19.35 -14.58 -2.16
C LYS A 33 -19.63 -16.00 -2.66
N ASN A 34 -19.02 -16.98 -2.04
CA ASN A 34 -19.34 -18.39 -2.18
C ASN A 34 -19.69 -18.92 -0.78
N GLY A 35 -20.97 -19.01 -0.46
CA GLY A 35 -21.43 -19.25 0.91
C GLY A 35 -20.91 -18.15 1.86
N LYS A 36 -20.12 -18.55 2.86
CA LYS A 36 -19.50 -17.63 3.83
C LYS A 36 -18.25 -16.90 3.32
N TYR A 37 -17.65 -17.36 2.20
CA TYR A 37 -16.34 -16.88 1.75
C TYR A 37 -16.45 -15.73 0.77
N ILE A 38 -15.59 -14.70 0.95
CA ILE A 38 -15.37 -13.63 -0.02
C ILE A 38 -14.33 -14.10 -1.04
N LEU A 39 -14.62 -13.90 -2.34
CA LEU A 39 -13.75 -14.32 -3.43
C LEU A 39 -12.85 -13.17 -3.88
N CYS A 40 -11.55 -13.44 -4.00
CA CYS A 40 -10.56 -12.41 -4.32
C CYS A 40 -9.35 -13.03 -5.03
N ASP A 41 -8.87 -12.42 -6.12
CA ASP A 41 -7.53 -12.71 -6.65
C ASP A 41 -6.47 -11.73 -6.10
N CYS A 42 -5.20 -11.91 -6.49
CA CYS A 42 -4.09 -11.10 -5.95
C CYS A 42 -4.23 -9.60 -6.26
N SER A 43 -4.50 -9.23 -7.51
CA SER A 43 -4.75 -7.84 -7.90
C SER A 43 -6.12 -7.36 -7.44
N GLY A 44 -7.07 -8.26 -7.36
CA GLY A 44 -8.41 -8.02 -6.85
C GLY A 44 -8.47 -7.63 -5.39
N LEU A 45 -7.53 -8.09 -4.56
CA LEU A 45 -7.38 -7.59 -3.19
C LEU A 45 -7.11 -6.09 -3.17
N ILE A 46 -6.12 -5.63 -3.94
CA ILE A 46 -5.74 -4.21 -4.00
C ILE A 46 -6.90 -3.39 -4.59
N LYS A 47 -7.41 -3.80 -5.76
CA LYS A 47 -8.52 -3.13 -6.43
C LYS A 47 -9.77 -3.09 -5.56
N GLY A 48 -10.12 -4.22 -4.96
CA GLY A 48 -11.29 -4.34 -4.10
C GLY A 48 -11.25 -3.35 -2.93
N ILE A 49 -10.12 -3.23 -2.25
CA ILE A 49 -9.94 -2.25 -1.17
C ILE A 49 -10.09 -0.81 -1.69
N LEU A 50 -9.44 -0.50 -2.82
CA LEU A 50 -9.45 0.83 -3.42
C LEU A 50 -10.84 1.21 -3.97
N TRP A 51 -11.62 0.25 -4.42
CA TRP A 51 -13.01 0.43 -4.87
C TRP A 51 -14.04 0.41 -3.74
N GLY A 52 -13.63 0.02 -2.51
CA GLY A 52 -14.51 -0.02 -1.34
C GLY A 52 -15.29 -1.32 -1.16
N TYR A 53 -14.92 -2.42 -1.87
CA TYR A 53 -15.51 -3.75 -1.66
C TYR A 53 -14.99 -4.39 -0.37
N PRO A 54 -15.74 -5.34 0.20
CA PRO A 54 -17.03 -5.87 -0.25
C PRO A 54 -18.26 -5.07 0.20
N ASP A 55 -18.08 -3.98 0.95
CA ASP A 55 -19.20 -3.33 1.65
C ASP A 55 -19.97 -2.36 0.73
N LYS A 56 -19.36 -1.24 0.32
CA LYS A 56 -19.99 -0.20 -0.51
C LYS A 56 -19.23 0.03 -1.82
N GLY A 57 -18.58 -1.03 -2.33
CA GLY A 57 -17.71 -0.93 -3.48
C GLY A 57 -18.45 -0.64 -4.77
N ARG A 58 -17.81 0.18 -5.62
CA ARG A 58 -18.24 0.44 -6.99
C ARG A 58 -17.09 0.11 -7.94
N TYR A 59 -17.35 -0.75 -8.91
CA TYR A 59 -16.38 -1.18 -9.91
C TYR A 59 -15.72 -0.01 -10.62
N CYS A 60 -14.40 -0.07 -10.79
CA CYS A 60 -13.57 0.98 -11.38
C CYS A 60 -13.74 2.38 -10.77
N SER A 61 -14.18 2.46 -9.51
CA SER A 61 -14.31 3.75 -8.82
C SER A 61 -12.94 4.35 -8.44
N ASN A 62 -12.93 5.62 -8.04
CA ASN A 62 -11.74 6.36 -7.60
C ASN A 62 -10.62 6.45 -8.65
N GLY A 63 -10.93 6.26 -9.94
CA GLY A 63 -9.94 6.26 -11.02
C GLY A 63 -8.99 5.05 -11.00
N VAL A 64 -9.32 4.00 -10.25
CA VAL A 64 -8.54 2.76 -10.18
C VAL A 64 -9.00 1.81 -11.29
N PRO A 65 -8.14 1.49 -12.28
CA PRO A 65 -8.53 0.61 -13.39
C PRO A 65 -8.58 -0.86 -12.96
N ASP A 66 -9.37 -1.65 -13.68
CA ASP A 66 -9.33 -3.11 -13.55
C ASP A 66 -8.18 -3.68 -14.36
N VAL A 67 -7.08 -3.99 -13.68
CA VAL A 67 -5.83 -4.49 -14.28
C VAL A 67 -5.29 -5.69 -13.51
N ASN A 68 -4.50 -6.51 -14.19
CA ASN A 68 -3.77 -7.63 -13.58
C ASN A 68 -2.52 -7.16 -12.82
N ALA A 69 -1.87 -8.09 -12.11
CA ALA A 69 -0.69 -7.84 -11.29
C ALA A 69 0.47 -7.19 -12.06
N ASN A 70 0.75 -7.64 -13.29
CA ASN A 70 1.86 -7.13 -14.10
C ASN A 70 1.60 -5.71 -14.59
N THR A 71 0.38 -5.42 -15.00
CA THR A 71 -0.03 -4.06 -15.39
C THR A 71 -0.10 -3.14 -14.17
N MET A 72 -0.51 -3.66 -13.02
CA MET A 72 -0.59 -2.86 -11.80
C MET A 72 0.78 -2.35 -11.37
N ILE A 73 1.79 -3.22 -11.28
CA ILE A 73 3.14 -2.77 -10.89
C ILE A 73 3.74 -1.81 -11.92
N SER A 74 3.52 -2.03 -13.22
CA SER A 74 4.16 -1.25 -14.28
C SER A 74 3.48 0.08 -14.59
N LYS A 75 2.13 0.17 -14.49
CA LYS A 75 1.36 1.35 -14.89
C LYS A 75 0.66 2.07 -13.72
N CYS A 76 0.40 1.37 -12.64
CA CYS A 76 -0.35 1.89 -11.50
C CYS A 76 0.52 2.23 -10.28
N CYS A 77 1.82 1.96 -10.36
CA CYS A 77 2.79 2.31 -9.34
C CYS A 77 3.78 3.37 -9.82
N THR A 78 4.34 4.11 -8.88
CA THR A 78 5.47 5.02 -9.06
C THR A 78 6.65 4.55 -8.22
N GLY A 79 7.87 5.03 -8.51
CA GLY A 79 9.07 4.67 -7.76
C GLY A 79 9.33 3.16 -7.72
N VAL A 80 8.98 2.43 -8.79
CA VAL A 80 9.16 0.99 -8.88
C VAL A 80 10.64 0.64 -8.85
N THR A 81 11.01 -0.28 -7.95
CA THR A 81 12.39 -0.72 -7.75
C THR A 81 12.45 -2.21 -7.41
N SER A 82 13.61 -2.84 -7.72
CA SER A 82 13.94 -4.19 -7.24
C SER A 82 14.69 -4.19 -5.90
N ASP A 83 15.06 -3.03 -5.40
CA ASP A 83 15.72 -2.85 -4.10
C ASP A 83 14.69 -2.97 -2.97
N MET A 84 14.63 -4.14 -2.33
CA MET A 84 13.70 -4.43 -1.24
C MET A 84 14.03 -3.69 0.06
N SER A 85 15.22 -3.07 0.19
CA SER A 85 15.53 -2.20 1.34
C SER A 85 14.69 -0.92 1.34
N LYS A 86 14.13 -0.56 0.19
CA LYS A 86 13.24 0.61 0.01
C LYS A 86 11.77 0.33 0.29
N LEU A 87 11.42 -0.86 0.76
CA LEU A 87 10.04 -1.17 1.15
C LEU A 87 9.51 -0.16 2.18
N ARG A 88 8.29 0.34 1.92
CA ARG A 88 7.55 1.20 2.83
C ARG A 88 6.12 0.67 2.96
N LYS A 89 5.55 0.84 4.14
CA LYS A 89 4.17 0.46 4.46
C LYS A 89 3.20 0.96 3.39
N GLY A 90 2.32 0.08 2.92
CA GLY A 90 1.34 0.36 1.87
C GLY A 90 1.83 0.18 0.43
N MET A 91 3.13 -0.06 0.20
CA MET A 91 3.64 -0.35 -1.14
C MET A 91 3.09 -1.68 -1.67
N ALA A 92 2.86 -1.72 -2.99
CA ALA A 92 2.70 -2.99 -3.69
C ALA A 92 4.04 -3.72 -3.74
N VAL A 93 4.02 -5.04 -3.52
CA VAL A 93 5.13 -5.97 -3.78
C VAL A 93 4.73 -6.93 -4.89
N TRP A 94 5.65 -7.22 -5.79
CA TRP A 94 5.35 -7.94 -7.02
C TRP A 94 6.39 -9.03 -7.32
N LEU A 95 5.90 -10.11 -7.88
CA LEU A 95 6.66 -11.08 -8.66
C LEU A 95 5.85 -11.40 -9.94
N ASN A 96 6.45 -12.01 -10.94
CA ASN A 96 5.77 -12.23 -12.21
C ASN A 96 4.42 -12.93 -12.04
N GLY A 97 3.37 -12.29 -12.50
CA GLY A 97 1.99 -12.77 -12.41
C GLY A 97 1.33 -12.64 -11.03
N HIS A 98 1.99 -12.05 -10.03
CA HIS A 98 1.45 -11.97 -8.68
C HIS A 98 1.79 -10.66 -7.97
N ILE A 99 0.93 -10.22 -7.04
CA ILE A 99 1.07 -8.94 -6.32
C ILE A 99 0.49 -9.05 -4.90
N GLY A 100 1.08 -8.31 -3.97
CA GLY A 100 0.61 -8.19 -2.59
C GLY A 100 0.79 -6.77 -2.05
N ILE A 101 0.42 -6.55 -0.81
CA ILE A 101 0.48 -5.28 -0.07
C ILE A 101 1.49 -5.43 1.06
N TYR A 102 2.55 -4.63 1.07
CA TYR A 102 3.45 -4.59 2.21
C TYR A 102 2.82 -3.78 3.35
N CYS A 103 2.58 -4.44 4.48
CA CYS A 103 1.87 -3.85 5.61
C CYS A 103 2.79 -3.23 6.67
N GLY A 104 4.11 -3.28 6.46
CA GLY A 104 5.10 -2.90 7.46
C GLY A 104 5.58 -4.11 8.27
N ASP A 105 6.61 -3.92 9.08
CA ASP A 105 7.17 -4.91 10.03
C ASP A 105 7.46 -6.29 9.41
N GLY A 106 7.87 -6.31 8.14
CA GLY A 106 8.15 -7.54 7.42
C GLY A 106 6.92 -8.36 7.02
N VAL A 107 5.72 -7.80 7.06
CA VAL A 107 4.47 -8.48 6.72
C VAL A 107 3.97 -8.05 5.35
N VAL A 108 3.60 -9.02 4.52
CA VAL A 108 2.84 -8.81 3.29
C VAL A 108 1.48 -9.49 3.41
N VAL A 109 0.42 -8.81 2.98
CA VAL A 109 -0.91 -9.41 2.79
C VAL A 109 -1.13 -9.61 1.31
N GLU A 110 -1.50 -10.83 0.92
CA GLU A 110 -1.78 -11.23 -0.46
C GLU A 110 -3.00 -12.14 -0.53
N SER A 111 -3.63 -12.25 -1.70
CA SER A 111 -4.61 -13.29 -1.98
C SER A 111 -3.99 -14.34 -2.89
N SER A 112 -3.95 -15.60 -2.45
CA SER A 112 -3.28 -16.68 -3.16
C SER A 112 -3.84 -18.05 -2.71
N PRO A 113 -3.83 -19.08 -3.56
CA PRO A 113 -4.15 -20.44 -3.15
C PRO A 113 -2.93 -21.22 -2.62
N ARG A 114 -1.75 -20.58 -2.48
CA ARG A 114 -0.49 -21.32 -2.34
C ARG A 114 -0.31 -22.04 -1.01
N TRP A 115 -0.52 -21.37 0.11
CA TRP A 115 -0.35 -21.95 1.45
C TRP A 115 -1.67 -22.06 2.17
N GLU A 116 -2.45 -21.00 2.07
CA GLU A 116 -3.78 -20.90 2.62
C GLU A 116 -4.65 -20.26 1.54
N ASN A 117 -5.71 -20.94 1.13
CA ASN A 117 -6.53 -20.48 0.00
C ASN A 117 -7.32 -19.23 0.37
N GLY A 118 -6.90 -18.09 -0.12
CA GLY A 118 -7.52 -16.78 0.12
C GLY A 118 -6.52 -15.72 0.52
N ILE A 119 -6.97 -14.73 1.29
CA ILE A 119 -6.13 -13.64 1.80
C ILE A 119 -5.33 -14.16 2.99
N GLN A 120 -4.01 -13.98 2.93
CA GLN A 120 -3.07 -14.56 3.89
C GLN A 120 -1.87 -13.64 4.11
N ARG A 121 -1.15 -13.86 5.21
CA ARG A 121 0.14 -13.23 5.47
C ARG A 121 1.27 -14.01 4.86
N THR A 122 2.19 -13.26 4.27
CA THR A 122 3.49 -13.76 3.80
C THR A 122 4.59 -12.79 4.19
N TYR A 123 5.83 -13.21 3.98
CA TYR A 123 7.00 -12.45 4.41
C TYR A 123 8.00 -12.38 3.27
N PRO A 124 8.61 -11.23 2.97
CA PRO A 124 9.72 -11.15 2.04
C PRO A 124 10.87 -12.04 2.51
N LYS A 125 11.47 -12.80 1.58
CA LYS A 125 12.64 -13.64 1.90
C LYS A 125 13.76 -12.74 2.46
N GLY A 126 14.31 -13.12 3.61
CA GLY A 126 15.38 -12.36 4.27
C GLY A 126 14.91 -11.21 5.16
N CYS A 127 13.61 -10.97 5.26
CA CYS A 127 13.09 -9.97 6.19
C CYS A 127 13.20 -10.46 7.65
N PRO A 128 13.80 -9.70 8.57
CA PRO A 128 13.82 -10.06 9.98
C PRO A 128 12.41 -9.92 10.56
N VAL A 129 11.88 -11.00 11.13
CA VAL A 129 10.59 -11.00 11.82
C VAL A 129 10.79 -11.52 13.23
N ALA A 130 10.15 -10.89 14.19
CA ALA A 130 10.29 -11.22 15.61
C ALA A 130 9.79 -12.63 15.98
N ASN A 131 8.91 -13.22 15.18
CA ASN A 131 8.33 -14.54 15.47
C ASN A 131 8.39 -15.43 14.21
N LYS A 132 9.30 -16.40 14.20
CA LYS A 132 9.66 -17.21 13.00
C LYS A 132 8.91 -18.53 12.90
N HIS A 133 7.89 -18.81 13.70
CA HIS A 133 7.16 -20.06 13.61
C HIS A 133 6.26 -20.09 12.35
N LYS A 134 6.59 -20.96 11.39
CA LYS A 134 5.84 -21.24 10.14
C LYS A 134 5.70 -20.01 9.23
N LEU A 135 6.82 -19.39 8.85
CA LEU A 135 6.81 -18.26 7.93
C LEU A 135 6.57 -18.71 6.48
N ASN A 136 5.47 -18.29 5.90
CA ASN A 136 5.26 -18.36 4.46
C ASN A 136 6.12 -17.28 3.79
N THR A 137 7.25 -17.65 3.19
CA THR A 137 8.15 -16.68 2.58
C THR A 137 8.02 -16.62 1.07
N ARG A 138 8.04 -15.40 0.51
CA ARG A 138 8.08 -15.15 -0.94
C ARG A 138 9.30 -14.35 -1.34
N LYS A 139 9.87 -14.70 -2.48
CA LYS A 139 10.91 -13.92 -3.14
C LYS A 139 10.26 -12.86 -4.03
N TRP A 140 9.80 -11.77 -3.42
CA TRP A 140 9.31 -10.61 -4.15
C TRP A 140 10.43 -10.00 -4.98
N SER A 141 10.12 -9.55 -6.21
CA SER A 141 11.10 -9.08 -7.20
C SER A 141 11.11 -7.57 -7.35
N LYS A 142 9.98 -6.92 -7.11
CA LYS A 142 9.83 -5.46 -7.20
C LYS A 142 8.88 -4.94 -6.14
N CYS A 143 9.03 -3.67 -5.81
CA CYS A 143 8.03 -2.92 -5.03
C CYS A 143 7.78 -1.55 -5.66
N GLY A 144 6.65 -0.92 -5.33
CA GLY A 144 6.29 0.40 -5.87
C GLY A 144 5.13 1.04 -5.11
N TYR A 145 5.06 2.36 -5.18
CA TYR A 145 4.01 3.17 -4.55
C TYR A 145 2.75 3.16 -5.42
N LEU A 146 1.64 2.68 -4.89
CA LEU A 146 0.33 2.75 -5.56
C LEU A 146 -0.14 4.20 -5.67
N LYS A 147 -0.56 4.64 -6.87
CA LYS A 147 -0.90 6.04 -7.18
C LYS A 147 -2.08 6.61 -6.38
N TRP A 148 -2.92 5.76 -5.80
CA TRP A 148 -4.12 6.16 -5.05
C TRP A 148 -3.94 6.17 -3.54
N ILE A 149 -2.72 5.90 -3.07
CA ILE A 149 -2.39 5.89 -1.63
C ILE A 149 -1.64 7.17 -1.28
N ASP A 150 -2.10 7.79 -0.21
CA ASP A 150 -1.36 8.86 0.45
C ASP A 150 -0.40 8.23 1.46
N TYR A 151 0.88 8.28 1.15
CA TYR A 151 1.97 7.73 1.98
C TYR A 151 2.47 8.70 3.04
N THR A 152 1.89 9.89 3.13
CA THR A 152 2.26 10.85 4.18
C THR A 152 1.69 10.38 5.51
N SER A 153 2.55 9.93 6.42
CA SER A 153 2.14 9.64 7.80
C SER A 153 2.33 10.87 8.68
N THR A 154 1.57 10.98 9.77
CA THR A 154 1.75 12.10 10.73
C THR A 154 3.17 12.09 11.33
N SER A 155 3.76 10.90 11.56
CA SER A 155 5.14 10.79 12.03
C SER A 155 6.16 11.23 10.97
N ASP A 156 5.94 10.86 9.70
CA ASP A 156 6.79 11.29 8.60
C ASP A 156 6.67 12.80 8.38
N LEU A 157 5.46 13.34 8.42
CA LEU A 157 5.24 14.79 8.31
C LEU A 157 5.87 15.57 9.47
N THR A 158 5.87 15.03 10.69
CA THR A 158 6.56 15.65 11.83
C THR A 158 8.08 15.65 11.62
N GLN A 159 8.64 14.56 11.11
CA GLN A 159 10.08 14.52 10.80
C GLN A 159 10.41 15.47 9.64
N VAL A 160 9.59 15.50 8.59
CA VAL A 160 9.74 16.44 7.47
C VAL A 160 9.63 17.88 7.96
N ALA A 161 8.69 18.20 8.86
CA ALA A 161 8.57 19.53 9.45
C ALA A 161 9.84 19.94 10.24
N LYS A 162 10.40 19.02 11.01
CA LYS A 162 11.70 19.24 11.67
C LYS A 162 12.83 19.50 10.67
N ASP A 163 12.82 18.78 9.55
CA ASP A 163 13.81 18.96 8.47
C ASP A 163 13.61 20.28 7.71
N VAL A 164 12.35 20.75 7.57
CA VAL A 164 12.02 22.10 7.07
C VAL A 164 12.57 23.17 7.99
N ILE A 165 12.37 23.03 9.31
CA ILE A 165 12.91 23.96 10.32
C ILE A 165 14.45 24.04 10.24
N LYS A 166 15.12 22.89 9.99
CA LYS A 166 16.56 22.80 9.76
C LYS A 166 17.02 23.34 8.38
N GLY A 167 16.10 23.85 7.55
CA GLY A 167 16.43 24.44 6.24
C GLY A 167 16.66 23.46 5.10
N LYS A 168 16.49 22.14 5.28
CA LYS A 168 16.79 21.11 4.26
C LYS A 168 15.96 21.26 2.97
N TYR A 169 14.78 21.86 3.05
CA TYR A 169 13.88 22.07 1.91
C TYR A 169 13.97 23.48 1.31
N GLY A 170 14.87 24.35 1.86
CA GLY A 170 15.00 25.75 1.44
C GLY A 170 13.87 26.63 1.95
N ASN A 171 13.71 27.84 1.36
CA ASN A 171 12.71 28.84 1.78
C ASN A 171 11.82 29.26 0.63
N GLY A 172 10.63 29.82 0.98
CA GLY A 172 9.67 30.37 0.04
C GLY A 172 9.24 29.36 -1.04
N LYS A 173 9.23 29.78 -2.31
CA LYS A 173 8.81 28.95 -3.44
C LYS A 173 9.65 27.67 -3.57
N LYS A 174 10.98 27.76 -3.31
CA LYS A 174 11.88 26.59 -3.36
C LYS A 174 11.47 25.49 -2.37
N ARG A 175 10.98 25.87 -1.17
CA ARG A 175 10.43 24.92 -0.18
C ARG A 175 9.20 24.20 -0.72
N ILE A 176 8.27 24.95 -1.33
CA ILE A 176 7.05 24.40 -1.92
C ILE A 176 7.42 23.37 -2.99
N ASP A 177 8.28 23.75 -3.94
CA ASP A 177 8.69 22.89 -5.05
C ASP A 177 9.42 21.63 -4.55
N ASN A 178 10.32 21.76 -3.58
CA ASN A 178 11.08 20.63 -3.04
C ASN A 178 10.19 19.66 -2.23
N LEU A 179 9.26 20.16 -1.44
CA LEU A 179 8.30 19.32 -0.72
C LEU A 179 7.37 18.61 -1.70
N THR A 180 6.86 19.30 -2.70
CA THR A 180 5.99 18.73 -3.74
C THR A 180 6.72 17.65 -4.54
N LYS A 181 7.98 17.90 -4.96
CA LYS A 181 8.83 16.88 -5.62
C LYS A 181 9.07 15.65 -4.75
N ALA A 182 9.20 15.85 -3.45
CA ALA A 182 9.36 14.78 -2.47
C ALA A 182 8.02 14.05 -2.13
N GLY A 183 6.89 14.47 -2.73
CA GLY A 183 5.58 13.85 -2.54
C GLY A 183 4.82 14.33 -1.29
N TYR A 184 5.27 15.41 -0.66
CA TYR A 184 4.62 15.96 0.53
C TYR A 184 3.64 17.10 0.18
N ASN A 185 2.53 17.18 0.91
CA ASN A 185 1.66 18.33 0.85
C ASN A 185 2.26 19.47 1.67
N TYR A 186 2.58 20.59 1.01
CA TYR A 186 3.19 21.75 1.64
C TYR A 186 2.36 22.30 2.80
N GLU A 187 1.03 22.40 2.64
CA GLU A 187 0.15 22.98 3.66
C GLU A 187 0.10 22.13 4.93
N GLU A 188 0.07 20.79 4.77
CA GLU A 188 0.09 19.86 5.90
C GLU A 188 1.43 19.94 6.66
N VAL A 189 2.55 19.98 5.94
CA VAL A 189 3.88 20.13 6.54
C VAL A 189 3.98 21.48 7.25
N GLN A 190 3.54 22.58 6.62
CA GLN A 190 3.64 23.92 7.19
C GLN A 190 2.80 24.08 8.46
N LYS A 191 1.62 23.44 8.54
CA LYS A 191 0.82 23.40 9.80
C LYS A 191 1.61 22.80 10.95
N ILE A 192 2.33 21.71 10.69
CA ILE A 192 3.16 21.05 11.72
C ILE A 192 4.38 21.92 12.05
N VAL A 193 5.06 22.52 11.06
CA VAL A 193 6.14 23.49 11.30
C VAL A 193 5.67 24.61 12.24
N ASN A 194 4.53 25.21 11.94
CA ASN A 194 3.96 26.28 12.76
C ASN A 194 3.60 25.82 14.18
N SER A 195 3.20 24.56 14.34
CA SER A 195 2.93 23.95 15.64
C SER A 195 4.18 23.68 16.47
N LEU A 196 5.29 23.33 15.80
CA LEU A 196 6.58 23.05 16.44
C LEU A 196 7.38 24.29 16.82
N LEU A 197 7.02 25.45 16.27
CA LEU A 197 7.67 26.76 16.53
C LEU A 197 6.92 27.62 17.56
N LYS A 198 5.77 27.16 18.06
CA LYS A 198 5.01 27.78 19.16
C LYS A 198 5.50 27.26 20.50
#